data_748a4ab0dc2fd9f2307556d77f7c16d5
#
_entry.id   748a4ab0dc2fd9f2307556d77f7c16d5
#
_cell.length_a   1.000
_cell.length_b   1.000
_cell.length_c   1.000
_cell.angle_alpha   90.00
_cell.angle_beta   90.00
_cell.angle_gamma   90.00
#
_symmetry.space_group_name_H-M   'P 1'
#
loop_
_entity.id
_entity.type
_entity.pdbx_description
1 polymer ?
#
loop_
_entity_poly.entity_id
_entity_poly.type
_entity_poly.pdbx_seq_one_letter_code
_entity_poly.pdbx_strand_id
1 'polypeptide(L)'
;MMKTTASLIPAFILSLMTSAALATTGGDNPVVFQKAYPISAEVSASEKVGAVVLDTGFSQASPFAVDSVLVQGEMPEEGLELQLLVEDKFLFFDTSDKFSPAKVKIFPNGRFWARFSLPEATRSPLRLKAINKGVKASHTLIIYEVEAMGSSRTGDGPDVTGSVSPREQSIYMPKQLPFPLVRRAEWNAAPPKEAYEAHTPARITFHHTAGRKPATVAAAYAEVQFIQDYHMNGKKWNDIGYHFLIDPFGTIFEGRPVGVIGAHVLYKNPNNIGISILGNYHPPVSDQPEFVSMNSLITVGSWLAQTYSIPSPEFFGHRDLGASSCPGDLLYAYKESLRDAIFLAPIAKAAEELPTITSPALDQLQNWGHNTDFDGR
;
A
#
# COMPACT_ATOMS: atom_id res chain seq x y z
N MET A 1 66.73 17.95 -33.04
CA MET A 1 66.03 16.73 -32.71
C MET A 1 65.24 16.95 -31.42
N MET A 2 64.01 17.36 -31.53
CA MET A 2 63.10 17.51 -30.38
C MET A 2 62.11 16.36 -30.38
N LYS A 3 62.11 15.55 -29.28
CA LYS A 3 61.18 14.47 -29.08
C LYS A 3 59.95 15.05 -28.37
N THR A 4 58.83 15.05 -29.05
CA THR A 4 57.50 15.34 -28.49
C THR A 4 56.95 14.11 -27.83
N THR A 5 56.78 14.13 -26.52
CA THR A 5 56.08 13.12 -25.75
C THR A 5 54.58 13.44 -25.76
N ALA A 6 53.79 12.59 -26.40
CA ALA A 6 52.33 12.65 -26.36
C ALA A 6 51.83 12.09 -25.01
N SER A 7 51.16 12.89 -24.23
CA SER A 7 50.48 12.49 -23.00
C SER A 7 49.13 11.88 -23.34
N LEU A 8 48.94 10.59 -23.07
CA LEU A 8 47.66 9.91 -23.14
C LEU A 8 46.85 10.23 -21.84
N ILE A 9 45.78 11.02 -21.99
CA ILE A 9 44.77 11.22 -20.95
C ILE A 9 43.82 10.01 -21.05
N PRO A 10 43.64 9.22 -19.97
CA PRO A 10 42.60 8.19 -19.97
C PRO A 10 41.23 8.85 -19.92
N ALA A 11 40.40 8.57 -20.91
CA ALA A 11 39.01 8.92 -20.94
C ALA A 11 38.29 8.14 -19.82
N PHE A 12 37.92 8.81 -18.75
CA PHE A 12 36.99 8.29 -17.77
C PHE A 12 35.61 8.21 -18.45
N ILE A 13 35.19 7.00 -18.81
CA ILE A 13 33.81 6.73 -19.19
C ILE A 13 33.00 6.83 -17.89
N LEU A 14 32.38 7.98 -17.68
CA LEU A 14 31.36 8.18 -16.65
C LEU A 14 30.12 7.42 -17.11
N SER A 15 30.01 6.18 -16.66
CA SER A 15 28.77 5.39 -16.79
C SER A 15 27.68 6.16 -16.04
N LEU A 16 26.84 6.89 -16.75
CA LEU A 16 25.56 7.37 -16.23
C LEU A 16 24.72 6.11 -15.94
N MET A 17 24.82 5.62 -14.73
CA MET A 17 23.77 4.77 -14.20
C MET A 17 22.53 5.65 -14.10
N THR A 18 21.66 5.57 -15.11
CA THR A 18 20.28 5.97 -14.98
C THR A 18 19.72 5.11 -13.85
N SER A 19 19.61 5.67 -12.67
CA SER A 19 18.79 5.09 -11.62
C SER A 19 17.37 5.09 -12.17
N ALA A 20 16.97 3.98 -12.81
CA ALA A 20 15.57 3.69 -13.01
C ALA A 20 14.96 3.79 -11.60
N ALA A 21 14.07 4.76 -11.39
CA ALA A 21 13.30 4.85 -10.17
C ALA A 21 12.56 3.52 -10.07
N LEU A 22 13.07 2.64 -9.20
CA LEU A 22 12.47 1.33 -8.98
C LEU A 22 11.10 1.62 -8.37
N ALA A 23 10.05 1.25 -9.10
CA ALA A 23 8.68 1.39 -8.62
C ALA A 23 8.59 0.65 -7.29
N THR A 24 8.44 1.41 -6.21
CA THR A 24 8.23 0.88 -4.89
C THR A 24 6.73 0.65 -4.67
N THR A 25 6.38 -0.24 -3.79
CA THR A 25 5.00 -0.57 -3.42
C THR A 25 4.48 0.40 -2.35
N GLY A 26 3.26 0.19 -1.88
CA GLY A 26 2.71 0.94 -0.74
C GLY A 26 3.36 0.62 0.61
N GLY A 27 4.08 -0.52 0.71
CA GLY A 27 4.75 -0.95 1.93
C GLY A 27 6.08 -0.22 2.20
N ASP A 28 6.56 -0.35 3.43
CA ASP A 28 7.80 0.30 3.88
C ASP A 28 9.07 -0.47 3.50
N ASN A 29 8.96 -1.77 3.18
CA ASN A 29 10.09 -2.66 2.90
C ASN A 29 9.86 -3.54 1.66
N PRO A 30 9.62 -2.98 0.48
CA PRO A 30 9.37 -3.77 -0.72
C PRO A 30 10.63 -4.55 -1.12
N VAL A 31 10.44 -5.79 -1.57
CA VAL A 31 11.48 -6.55 -2.26
C VAL A 31 11.61 -6.01 -3.68
N VAL A 32 12.77 -5.46 -4.01
CA VAL A 32 12.98 -4.76 -5.28
C VAL A 32 13.48 -5.74 -6.34
N PHE A 33 12.61 -6.09 -7.30
CA PHE A 33 12.95 -6.86 -8.49
C PHE A 33 13.30 -5.95 -9.67
N GLN A 34 13.78 -6.54 -10.77
CA GLN A 34 14.01 -5.80 -12.02
C GLN A 34 12.70 -5.34 -12.67
N LYS A 35 11.61 -6.11 -12.47
CA LYS A 35 10.28 -5.74 -12.94
C LYS A 35 9.59 -4.86 -11.90
N ALA A 36 8.96 -3.79 -12.37
CA ALA A 36 8.12 -2.94 -11.52
C ALA A 36 6.83 -3.67 -11.09
N TYR A 37 6.33 -3.35 -9.91
CA TYR A 37 5.01 -3.80 -9.47
C TYR A 37 3.87 -3.01 -10.16
N PRO A 38 2.72 -3.66 -10.42
CA PRO A 38 2.44 -5.07 -10.21
C PRO A 38 3.16 -5.94 -11.25
N ILE A 39 3.67 -7.09 -10.79
CA ILE A 39 4.24 -8.10 -11.68
C ILE A 39 3.13 -9.05 -12.09
N SER A 40 2.85 -9.20 -13.38
CA SER A 40 1.79 -10.05 -13.88
C SER A 40 2.28 -11.11 -14.86
N ALA A 41 1.52 -12.21 -14.93
CA ALA A 41 1.72 -13.28 -15.88
C ALA A 41 0.36 -13.90 -16.27
N GLU A 42 0.17 -14.11 -17.57
CA GLU A 42 -0.96 -14.91 -18.07
C GLU A 42 -0.68 -16.39 -17.81
N VAL A 43 -1.67 -17.07 -17.24
CA VAL A 43 -1.62 -18.50 -16.95
C VAL A 43 -2.70 -19.18 -17.76
N SER A 44 -2.30 -19.96 -18.78
CA SER A 44 -3.23 -20.68 -19.64
C SER A 44 -3.66 -22.01 -19.00
N ALA A 45 -4.94 -22.36 -19.15
CA ALA A 45 -5.43 -23.70 -18.79
C ALA A 45 -4.76 -24.83 -19.60
N SER A 46 -4.18 -24.52 -20.77
CA SER A 46 -3.42 -25.47 -21.59
C SER A 46 -1.93 -25.53 -21.23
N GLU A 47 -1.46 -24.71 -20.30
CA GLU A 47 -0.07 -24.71 -19.87
C GLU A 47 0.31 -26.04 -19.22
N LYS A 48 1.51 -26.53 -19.50
CA LYS A 48 1.98 -27.82 -18.97
C LYS A 48 2.08 -27.77 -17.44
N VAL A 49 1.59 -28.81 -16.78
CA VAL A 49 1.81 -28.99 -15.34
C VAL A 49 3.32 -29.06 -15.05
N GLY A 50 3.77 -28.30 -14.06
CA GLY A 50 5.16 -28.11 -13.71
C GLY A 50 5.85 -26.95 -14.43
N ALA A 51 5.19 -26.29 -15.39
CA ALA A 51 5.75 -25.11 -16.05
C ALA A 51 5.87 -23.93 -15.06
N VAL A 52 6.95 -23.15 -15.20
CA VAL A 52 7.12 -21.87 -14.49
C VAL A 52 6.35 -20.82 -15.26
N VAL A 53 5.25 -20.32 -14.67
CA VAL A 53 4.37 -19.32 -15.29
C VAL A 53 4.73 -17.89 -14.89
N LEU A 54 5.40 -17.73 -13.75
CA LEU A 54 5.96 -16.45 -13.34
C LEU A 54 7.34 -16.67 -12.75
N ASP A 55 8.27 -15.78 -13.09
CA ASP A 55 9.62 -15.73 -12.57
C ASP A 55 10.05 -14.26 -12.47
N THR A 56 10.35 -13.81 -11.25
CA THR A 56 10.74 -12.42 -11.01
C THR A 56 12.22 -12.14 -11.35
N GLY A 57 13.03 -13.19 -11.47
CA GLY A 57 14.48 -13.05 -11.31
C GLY A 57 14.85 -12.77 -9.85
N PHE A 58 16.15 -12.69 -9.56
CA PHE A 58 16.61 -12.31 -8.23
C PHE A 58 16.45 -10.82 -7.98
N SER A 59 16.04 -10.48 -6.76
CA SER A 59 15.94 -9.11 -6.27
C SER A 59 17.32 -8.50 -5.97
N GLN A 60 17.33 -7.24 -5.59
CA GLN A 60 18.46 -6.67 -4.85
C GLN A 60 18.57 -7.34 -3.48
N ALA A 61 19.80 -7.35 -2.92
CA ALA A 61 20.04 -7.79 -1.55
C ALA A 61 19.28 -6.88 -0.57
N SER A 62 18.71 -7.45 0.49
CA SER A 62 18.01 -6.67 1.50
C SER A 62 18.99 -5.83 2.34
N PRO A 63 18.63 -4.57 2.68
CA PRO A 63 19.43 -3.75 3.59
C PRO A 63 19.40 -4.26 5.04
N PHE A 64 18.50 -5.19 5.38
CA PHE A 64 18.37 -5.79 6.72
C PHE A 64 18.17 -7.31 6.62
N ALA A 65 18.30 -8.00 7.75
CA ALA A 65 18.09 -9.43 7.84
C ALA A 65 16.58 -9.76 7.74
N VAL A 66 16.19 -10.54 6.74
CA VAL A 66 14.81 -10.94 6.43
C VAL A 66 14.58 -12.34 6.96
N ASP A 67 13.57 -12.53 7.80
CA ASP A 67 13.14 -13.83 8.32
C ASP A 67 11.78 -14.27 7.78
N SER A 68 11.04 -13.37 7.18
CA SER A 68 9.81 -13.71 6.49
C SER A 68 9.54 -12.79 5.30
N VAL A 69 8.81 -13.33 4.31
CA VAL A 69 8.43 -12.61 3.10
C VAL A 69 6.93 -12.72 2.92
N LEU A 70 6.28 -11.59 2.68
CA LEU A 70 4.88 -11.51 2.36
C LEU A 70 4.68 -11.21 0.89
N VAL A 71 3.72 -11.89 0.29
CA VAL A 71 3.28 -11.69 -1.09
C VAL A 71 1.79 -11.41 -1.06
N GLN A 72 1.34 -10.40 -1.76
CA GLN A 72 -0.08 -10.16 -1.97
C GLN A 72 -0.38 -9.86 -3.45
N GLY A 73 -1.58 -10.23 -3.88
CA GLY A 73 -1.94 -10.06 -5.27
C GLY A 73 -3.30 -10.67 -5.62
N GLU A 74 -3.39 -11.16 -6.86
CA GLU A 74 -4.54 -11.91 -7.39
C GLU A 74 -4.05 -13.20 -8.02
N MET A 75 -4.71 -14.31 -7.70
CA MET A 75 -4.42 -15.61 -8.27
C MET A 75 -5.68 -16.48 -8.32
N PRO A 76 -5.72 -17.50 -9.22
CA PRO A 76 -6.80 -18.49 -9.22
C PRO A 76 -6.85 -19.25 -7.89
N GLU A 77 -8.01 -19.70 -7.51
CA GLU A 77 -8.24 -20.43 -6.25
C GLU A 77 -7.40 -21.71 -6.17
N GLU A 78 -7.23 -22.40 -7.29
CA GLU A 78 -6.49 -23.65 -7.38
C GLU A 78 -5.51 -23.65 -8.57
N GLY A 79 -4.52 -24.53 -8.47
CA GLY A 79 -3.66 -24.90 -9.60
C GLY A 79 -2.40 -24.03 -9.76
N LEU A 80 -2.07 -23.16 -8.82
CA LEU A 80 -0.78 -22.48 -8.76
C LEU A 80 -0.07 -22.74 -7.43
N GLU A 81 1.24 -22.95 -7.51
CA GLU A 81 2.15 -23.03 -6.37
C GLU A 81 3.16 -21.89 -6.43
N LEU A 82 3.24 -21.13 -5.33
CA LEU A 82 4.27 -20.10 -5.18
C LEU A 82 5.53 -20.71 -4.53
N GLN A 83 6.68 -20.35 -5.03
CA GLN A 83 7.99 -20.75 -4.49
C GLN A 83 8.85 -19.50 -4.30
N LEU A 84 9.45 -19.37 -3.12
CA LEU A 84 10.47 -18.38 -2.83
C LEU A 84 11.84 -19.05 -2.88
N LEU A 85 12.78 -18.44 -3.58
CA LEU A 85 14.17 -18.88 -3.64
C LEU A 85 15.05 -17.81 -2.99
N VAL A 86 16.02 -18.26 -2.22
CA VAL A 86 17.08 -17.42 -1.62
C VAL A 86 18.38 -17.73 -2.35
N GLU A 87 19.08 -16.70 -2.83
CA GLU A 87 20.36 -16.87 -3.51
C GLU A 87 21.42 -17.37 -2.53
N ASP A 88 22.04 -18.52 -2.84
CA ASP A 88 23.21 -19.00 -2.13
C ASP A 88 24.49 -18.50 -2.81
N LYS A 89 25.23 -17.62 -2.12
CA LYS A 89 26.48 -17.05 -2.64
C LYS A 89 27.72 -17.93 -2.45
N PHE A 90 27.59 -19.06 -1.75
CA PHE A 90 28.74 -19.88 -1.40
C PHE A 90 29.09 -20.98 -2.39
N LEU A 91 28.21 -21.28 -3.35
CA LEU A 91 28.46 -22.36 -4.32
C LEU A 91 28.47 -21.81 -5.75
N PHE A 92 29.47 -22.22 -6.54
CA PHE A 92 29.59 -21.91 -7.96
C PHE A 92 28.49 -22.54 -8.84
N PHE A 93 27.50 -23.18 -8.23
CA PHE A 93 26.32 -23.76 -8.86
C PHE A 93 25.07 -23.04 -8.38
N ASP A 94 24.08 -22.90 -9.26
CA ASP A 94 22.76 -22.29 -8.98
C ASP A 94 21.95 -23.13 -7.95
N THR A 95 22.49 -23.22 -6.73
CA THR A 95 21.85 -23.87 -5.59
C THR A 95 21.17 -22.80 -4.76
N SER A 96 19.95 -22.45 -5.15
CA SER A 96 19.09 -21.63 -4.33
C SER A 96 18.21 -22.52 -3.45
N ASP A 97 18.18 -22.24 -2.15
CA ASP A 97 17.21 -22.87 -1.25
C ASP A 97 15.79 -22.49 -1.65
N LYS A 98 14.91 -23.48 -1.75
CA LYS A 98 13.51 -23.33 -2.14
C LYS A 98 12.61 -23.40 -0.93
N PHE A 99 11.74 -22.43 -0.80
CA PHE A 99 10.75 -22.37 0.26
C PHE A 99 9.34 -22.35 -0.31
N SER A 100 8.45 -23.16 0.27
CA SER A 100 7.02 -23.05 0.05
C SER A 100 6.41 -22.07 1.06
N PRO A 101 5.27 -21.43 0.74
CA PRO A 101 4.60 -20.58 1.72
C PRO A 101 4.23 -21.34 2.97
N ALA A 102 4.55 -20.81 4.14
CA ALA A 102 4.07 -21.33 5.42
C ALA A 102 2.54 -21.17 5.56
N LYS A 103 1.97 -20.19 4.88
CA LYS A 103 0.53 -19.94 4.80
C LYS A 103 0.17 -19.22 3.50
N VAL A 104 -0.90 -19.68 2.86
CA VAL A 104 -1.56 -19.01 1.74
C VAL A 104 -3.04 -18.86 2.09
N LYS A 105 -3.62 -17.71 1.79
CA LYS A 105 -5.06 -17.49 1.86
C LYS A 105 -5.53 -16.82 0.58
N ILE A 106 -6.49 -17.46 -0.08
CA ILE A 106 -7.15 -16.96 -1.28
C ILE A 106 -8.59 -16.60 -0.91
N PHE A 107 -9.07 -15.49 -1.42
CA PHE A 107 -10.39 -14.94 -1.16
C PHE A 107 -11.30 -15.16 -2.36
N PRO A 108 -12.64 -15.21 -2.16
CA PRO A 108 -13.59 -15.42 -3.26
C PRO A 108 -13.50 -14.37 -4.39
N ASN A 109 -12.98 -13.19 -4.10
CA ASN A 109 -12.75 -12.13 -5.09
C ASN A 109 -11.44 -12.28 -5.88
N GLY A 110 -10.71 -13.39 -5.70
CA GLY A 110 -9.43 -13.67 -6.34
C GLY A 110 -8.22 -13.02 -5.66
N ARG A 111 -8.43 -12.16 -4.66
CA ARG A 111 -7.31 -11.62 -3.87
C ARG A 111 -6.65 -12.73 -3.08
N PHE A 112 -5.34 -12.65 -2.88
CA PHE A 112 -4.61 -13.58 -2.02
C PHE A 112 -3.48 -12.87 -1.27
N TRP A 113 -3.06 -13.50 -0.20
CA TRP A 113 -1.75 -13.26 0.39
C TRP A 113 -1.07 -14.60 0.73
N ALA A 114 0.25 -14.59 0.68
CA ALA A 114 1.10 -15.72 1.05
C ALA A 114 2.22 -15.24 1.98
N ARG A 115 2.52 -16.02 3.02
CA ARG A 115 3.63 -15.77 3.93
C ARG A 115 4.64 -16.89 3.85
N PHE A 116 5.88 -16.55 3.57
CA PHE A 116 7.05 -17.42 3.67
C PHE A 116 7.74 -17.13 5.01
N SER A 117 8.18 -18.18 5.68
CA SER A 117 9.05 -18.08 6.86
C SER A 117 10.38 -18.71 6.51
N LEU A 118 11.46 -17.99 6.72
CA LEU A 118 12.81 -18.48 6.47
C LEU A 118 13.36 -19.09 7.76
N PRO A 119 14.04 -20.25 7.69
CA PRO A 119 14.62 -20.90 8.86
C PRO A 119 15.73 -20.05 9.50
N GLU A 120 16.45 -19.31 8.68
CA GLU A 120 17.49 -18.37 9.07
C GLU A 120 17.26 -17.02 8.41
N ALA A 121 17.49 -15.94 9.17
CA ALA A 121 17.37 -14.60 8.61
C ALA A 121 18.50 -14.33 7.61
N THR A 122 18.16 -13.79 6.45
CA THR A 122 19.10 -13.55 5.35
C THR A 122 19.03 -12.13 4.80
N ARG A 123 20.12 -11.68 4.19
CA ARG A 123 20.15 -10.47 3.35
C ARG A 123 20.31 -10.80 1.87
N SER A 124 20.38 -12.09 1.53
CA SER A 124 20.58 -12.54 0.15
C SER A 124 19.43 -12.13 -0.74
N PRO A 125 19.67 -11.95 -2.04
CA PRO A 125 18.63 -11.73 -3.02
C PRO A 125 17.57 -12.82 -3.00
N LEU A 126 16.33 -12.41 -3.22
CA LEU A 126 15.12 -13.25 -3.22
C LEU A 126 14.58 -13.36 -4.65
N ARG A 127 13.97 -14.49 -4.98
CA ARG A 127 13.33 -14.75 -6.27
C ARG A 127 12.00 -15.46 -6.04
N LEU A 128 10.92 -14.88 -6.58
CA LEU A 128 9.59 -15.47 -6.51
C LEU A 128 9.29 -16.19 -7.83
N LYS A 129 8.80 -17.42 -7.74
CA LYS A 129 8.28 -18.21 -8.87
C LYS A 129 6.84 -18.63 -8.61
N ALA A 130 6.06 -18.74 -9.68
CA ALA A 130 4.79 -19.44 -9.67
C ALA A 130 4.86 -20.62 -10.65
N ILE A 131 4.44 -21.79 -10.18
CA ILE A 131 4.47 -23.05 -10.90
C ILE A 131 3.04 -23.50 -11.19
N ASN A 132 2.75 -23.85 -12.43
CA ASN A 132 1.48 -24.46 -12.80
C ASN A 132 1.36 -25.87 -12.22
N LYS A 133 0.34 -26.11 -11.41
CA LYS A 133 -0.02 -27.41 -10.81
C LYS A 133 -1.30 -27.98 -11.40
N GLY A 134 -1.82 -27.39 -12.44
CA GLY A 134 -3.04 -27.83 -13.12
C GLY A 134 -4.18 -26.80 -12.99
N VAL A 135 -3.90 -25.58 -13.39
CA VAL A 135 -4.91 -24.51 -13.52
C VAL A 135 -6.02 -24.96 -14.48
N LYS A 136 -7.28 -24.90 -14.02
CA LYS A 136 -8.44 -25.40 -14.79
C LYS A 136 -9.00 -24.38 -15.79
N ALA A 137 -8.77 -23.10 -15.56
CA ALA A 137 -9.18 -22.01 -16.43
C ALA A 137 -8.04 -21.02 -16.60
N SER A 138 -8.01 -20.29 -17.73
CA SER A 138 -7.02 -19.25 -17.94
C SER A 138 -7.26 -18.09 -16.99
N HIS A 139 -6.18 -17.58 -16.36
CA HIS A 139 -6.21 -16.48 -15.39
C HIS A 139 -5.00 -15.58 -15.58
N THR A 140 -5.11 -14.36 -15.08
CA THR A 140 -3.95 -13.49 -14.88
C THR A 140 -3.51 -13.58 -13.42
N LEU A 141 -2.29 -14.06 -13.18
CA LEU A 141 -1.63 -13.92 -11.88
C LEU A 141 -1.08 -12.50 -11.77
N ILE A 142 -1.41 -11.81 -10.69
CA ILE A 142 -0.93 -10.45 -10.41
C ILE A 142 -0.29 -10.43 -9.03
N ILE A 143 0.94 -9.97 -8.93
CA ILE A 143 1.63 -9.71 -7.67
C ILE A 143 1.68 -8.19 -7.48
N TYR A 144 0.89 -7.68 -6.56
CA TYR A 144 0.86 -6.25 -6.24
C TYR A 144 2.04 -5.84 -5.37
N GLU A 145 2.50 -6.75 -4.51
CA GLU A 145 3.58 -6.47 -3.57
C GLU A 145 4.26 -7.76 -3.11
N VAL A 146 5.58 -7.68 -2.97
CA VAL A 146 6.39 -8.60 -2.16
C VAL A 146 7.12 -7.78 -1.13
N GLU A 147 6.90 -8.05 0.14
CA GLU A 147 7.44 -7.28 1.26
C GLU A 147 8.36 -8.15 2.11
N ALA A 148 9.55 -7.63 2.40
CA ALA A 148 10.52 -8.26 3.28
C ALA A 148 10.27 -7.84 4.73
N MET A 149 10.26 -8.82 5.64
CA MET A 149 10.07 -8.59 7.07
C MET A 149 11.22 -9.18 7.87
N GLY A 150 11.60 -8.51 8.95
CA GLY A 150 12.62 -8.98 9.89
C GLY A 150 12.13 -8.75 11.31
N SER A 151 12.16 -9.79 12.14
CA SER A 151 11.73 -9.74 13.54
C SER A 151 12.46 -8.71 14.40
N SER A 152 13.68 -8.31 13.98
CA SER A 152 14.44 -7.24 14.62
C SER A 152 13.95 -5.82 14.25
N ARG A 153 12.99 -5.70 13.33
CA ARG A 153 12.43 -4.44 12.83
C ARG A 153 10.93 -4.32 13.10
N THR A 154 10.45 -4.89 14.18
CA THR A 154 9.07 -4.69 14.60
C THR A 154 8.84 -3.21 14.92
N GLY A 155 8.59 -2.42 13.89
CA GLY A 155 8.08 -1.04 14.00
C GLY A 155 6.68 -0.97 14.61
N ASP A 156 6.09 -2.14 14.85
CA ASP A 156 4.88 -2.39 15.61
C ASP A 156 5.20 -2.83 17.05
N GLY A 157 6.43 -2.61 17.51
CA GLY A 157 6.76 -2.78 18.92
C GLY A 157 5.85 -1.87 19.75
N PRO A 158 5.37 -2.32 20.91
CA PRO A 158 4.56 -1.51 21.78
C PRO A 158 5.40 -0.29 22.21
N ASP A 159 5.13 0.85 21.59
CA ASP A 159 5.53 2.13 22.20
C ASP A 159 4.50 2.36 23.30
N VAL A 160 4.92 1.94 24.47
CA VAL A 160 4.14 1.72 25.67
C VAL A 160 3.66 3.04 26.23
N THR A 161 2.37 3.22 26.42
CA THR A 161 1.78 3.69 27.68
C THR A 161 0.28 3.91 27.51
N GLY A 162 -0.51 2.95 27.97
CA GLY A 162 -1.96 3.06 28.08
C GLY A 162 -2.74 2.21 27.10
N SER A 163 -2.83 0.91 27.36
CA SER A 163 -3.71 0.02 26.60
C SER A 163 -5.17 0.35 26.87
N VAL A 164 -5.97 0.50 25.81
CA VAL A 164 -7.41 0.73 25.88
C VAL A 164 -8.13 -0.57 25.57
N SER A 165 -9.03 -0.98 26.44
CA SER A 165 -9.80 -2.20 26.23
C SER A 165 -10.68 -2.12 24.97
N PRO A 166 -10.96 -3.24 24.29
CA PRO A 166 -11.84 -3.27 23.12
C PRO A 166 -13.22 -2.64 23.36
N ARG A 167 -13.66 -2.57 24.60
CA ARG A 167 -14.96 -2.01 25.01
C ARG A 167 -14.97 -0.48 25.02
N GLU A 168 -13.81 0.15 25.18
CA GLU A 168 -13.64 1.61 25.21
C GLU A 168 -13.44 2.21 23.82
N GLN A 169 -13.23 1.38 22.79
CA GLN A 169 -12.98 1.79 21.40
C GLN A 169 -14.10 2.66 20.82
N SER A 170 -15.35 2.44 21.29
CA SER A 170 -16.50 3.23 20.83
C SER A 170 -16.47 4.69 21.27
N ILE A 171 -15.65 5.05 22.26
CA ILE A 171 -15.51 6.46 22.69
C ILE A 171 -14.59 7.29 21.78
N TYR A 172 -13.71 6.63 21.00
CA TYR A 172 -12.76 7.31 20.12
C TYR A 172 -13.30 7.59 18.72
N MET A 173 -14.43 6.99 18.37
CA MET A 173 -15.13 7.31 17.12
C MET A 173 -16.53 7.84 17.47
N PRO A 174 -16.79 9.14 17.30
CA PRO A 174 -18.08 9.74 17.62
C PRO A 174 -19.24 9.01 16.95
N LYS A 175 -20.36 8.88 17.67
CA LYS A 175 -21.57 8.26 17.12
C LYS A 175 -22.15 9.08 15.97
N GLN A 176 -22.07 10.40 16.07
CA GLN A 176 -22.51 11.33 15.04
C GLN A 176 -21.28 12.00 14.43
N LEU A 177 -21.17 11.93 13.12
CA LEU A 177 -20.15 12.58 12.31
C LEU A 177 -20.83 13.51 11.32
N PRO A 178 -20.15 14.56 10.84
CA PRO A 178 -20.69 15.46 9.82
C PRO A 178 -20.69 14.85 8.41
N PHE A 179 -20.38 13.58 8.29
CA PHE A 179 -20.35 12.82 7.03
C PHE A 179 -20.79 11.37 7.26
N PRO A 180 -21.30 10.68 6.23
CA PRO A 180 -21.61 9.26 6.31
C PRO A 180 -20.34 8.43 6.46
N LEU A 181 -20.38 7.46 7.37
CA LEU A 181 -19.28 6.52 7.63
C LEU A 181 -19.82 5.11 7.69
N VAL A 182 -19.28 4.21 6.87
CA VAL A 182 -19.53 2.77 6.98
C VAL A 182 -18.77 2.26 8.20
N ARG A 183 -19.51 1.91 9.24
CA ARG A 183 -18.94 1.44 10.50
C ARG A 183 -18.34 0.05 10.39
N ARG A 184 -17.41 -0.28 11.28
CA ARG A 184 -16.75 -1.60 11.33
C ARG A 184 -17.73 -2.77 11.28
N ALA A 185 -18.86 -2.68 11.99
CA ALA A 185 -19.89 -3.71 11.98
C ALA A 185 -20.57 -3.87 10.60
N GLU A 186 -20.68 -2.80 9.81
CA GLU A 186 -21.37 -2.81 8.52
C GLU A 186 -20.53 -3.45 7.40
N TRP A 187 -19.20 -3.43 7.54
CA TRP A 187 -18.32 -4.15 6.63
C TRP A 187 -17.73 -5.46 7.22
N ASN A 188 -18.33 -5.96 8.34
CA ASN A 188 -17.96 -7.19 9.01
C ASN A 188 -16.48 -7.24 9.45
N ALA A 189 -15.97 -6.14 10.01
CA ALA A 189 -14.63 -6.09 10.54
C ALA A 189 -14.42 -7.12 11.64
N ALA A 190 -13.29 -7.83 11.59
CA ALA A 190 -12.85 -8.64 12.72
C ALA A 190 -12.49 -7.73 13.92
N PRO A 191 -12.66 -8.22 15.16
CA PRO A 191 -12.15 -7.50 16.32
C PRO A 191 -10.61 -7.47 16.29
N PRO A 192 -9.95 -6.50 16.96
CA PRO A 192 -8.51 -6.51 17.11
C PRO A 192 -8.07 -7.76 17.90
N LYS A 193 -6.83 -8.21 17.67
CA LYS A 193 -6.28 -9.39 18.38
C LYS A 193 -5.99 -9.11 19.85
N GLU A 194 -5.59 -7.87 20.14
CA GLU A 194 -5.16 -7.40 21.45
C GLU A 194 -5.78 -6.03 21.73
N ALA A 195 -5.68 -5.55 22.97
CA ALA A 195 -6.05 -4.19 23.31
C ALA A 195 -5.26 -3.18 22.47
N TYR A 196 -5.93 -2.09 22.11
CA TYR A 196 -5.25 -1.00 21.41
C TYR A 196 -4.45 -0.13 22.38
N GLU A 197 -3.45 0.52 21.81
CA GLU A 197 -2.74 1.60 22.47
C GLU A 197 -3.37 2.95 22.12
N ALA A 198 -3.65 3.77 23.15
CA ALA A 198 -4.31 5.05 22.96
C ALA A 198 -3.32 6.13 22.50
N HIS A 199 -3.83 7.08 21.69
CA HIS A 199 -3.13 8.32 21.36
C HIS A 199 -4.09 9.49 21.22
N THR A 200 -3.53 10.71 21.13
CA THR A 200 -4.27 11.90 20.73
C THR A 200 -3.83 12.30 19.31
N PRO A 201 -4.74 12.38 18.33
CA PRO A 201 -4.40 12.81 16.97
C PRO A 201 -3.73 14.18 16.94
N ALA A 202 -2.57 14.28 16.25
CA ALA A 202 -1.83 15.53 16.05
C ALA A 202 -1.29 15.66 14.62
N ARG A 203 -1.49 14.62 13.79
CA ARG A 203 -0.99 14.54 12.41
C ARG A 203 -1.96 13.77 11.55
N ILE A 204 -2.01 14.11 10.26
CA ILE A 204 -2.74 13.37 9.23
C ILE A 204 -1.75 12.91 8.16
N THR A 205 -1.80 11.63 7.83
CA THR A 205 -1.04 11.07 6.70
C THR A 205 -2.00 10.41 5.73
N PHE A 206 -1.95 10.80 4.45
CA PHE A 206 -2.74 10.15 3.42
C PHE A 206 -1.92 9.15 2.62
N HIS A 207 -2.59 8.08 2.20
CA HIS A 207 -2.04 6.89 1.59
C HIS A 207 -2.84 6.47 0.37
N HIS A 208 -2.27 5.56 -0.41
CA HIS A 208 -3.00 4.62 -1.25
C HIS A 208 -2.80 3.19 -0.75
N THR A 209 -3.65 2.27 -1.19
CA THR A 209 -3.50 0.86 -0.81
C THR A 209 -2.51 0.10 -1.69
N ALA A 210 -2.07 0.69 -2.81
CA ALA A 210 -1.21 0.11 -3.84
C ALA A 210 -1.70 -1.27 -4.37
N GLY A 211 -2.97 -1.57 -4.16
CA GLY A 211 -3.65 -2.79 -4.61
C GLY A 211 -4.66 -2.54 -5.72
N ARG A 212 -5.65 -3.42 -5.79
CA ARG A 212 -6.76 -3.31 -6.74
C ARG A 212 -7.56 -2.03 -6.49
N LYS A 213 -7.90 -1.30 -7.56
CA LYS A 213 -8.95 -0.28 -7.54
C LYS A 213 -10.31 -0.97 -7.70
N PRO A 214 -11.21 -0.93 -6.70
CA PRO A 214 -12.51 -1.59 -6.79
C PRO A 214 -13.38 -0.97 -7.90
N ALA A 215 -14.00 -1.84 -8.72
CA ALA A 215 -14.88 -1.40 -9.80
C ALA A 215 -16.36 -1.24 -9.38
N THR A 216 -16.72 -1.69 -8.18
CA THR A 216 -18.08 -1.57 -7.60
C THR A 216 -18.00 -1.38 -6.10
N VAL A 217 -19.08 -0.84 -5.49
CA VAL A 217 -19.17 -0.70 -4.05
C VAL A 217 -19.03 -2.06 -3.34
N ALA A 218 -19.64 -3.12 -3.86
CA ALA A 218 -19.50 -4.46 -3.28
C ALA A 218 -18.05 -4.96 -3.33
N ALA A 219 -17.32 -4.67 -4.42
CA ALA A 219 -15.89 -4.97 -4.51
C ALA A 219 -15.05 -4.16 -3.53
N ALA A 220 -15.46 -2.93 -3.19
CA ALA A 220 -14.80 -2.11 -2.19
C ALA A 220 -14.92 -2.71 -0.78
N TYR A 221 -16.10 -3.20 -0.39
CA TYR A 221 -16.28 -3.95 0.86
C TYR A 221 -15.37 -5.17 0.94
N ALA A 222 -15.32 -5.97 -0.14
CA ALA A 222 -14.46 -7.15 -0.19
C ALA A 222 -12.96 -6.78 -0.12
N GLU A 223 -12.56 -5.65 -0.71
CA GLU A 223 -11.17 -5.19 -0.66
C GLU A 223 -10.79 -4.69 0.75
N VAL A 224 -11.68 -3.96 1.44
CA VAL A 224 -11.45 -3.53 2.85
C VAL A 224 -11.30 -4.74 3.77
N GLN A 225 -12.15 -5.77 3.62
CA GLN A 225 -12.04 -7.03 4.37
C GLN A 225 -10.73 -7.75 4.06
N PHE A 226 -10.32 -7.81 2.79
CA PHE A 226 -9.03 -8.38 2.39
C PHE A 226 -7.87 -7.63 3.06
N ILE A 227 -7.86 -6.29 3.01
CA ILE A 227 -6.81 -5.46 3.61
C ILE A 227 -6.70 -5.72 5.11
N GLN A 228 -7.83 -5.81 5.83
CA GLN A 228 -7.79 -6.14 7.25
C GLN A 228 -7.18 -7.52 7.49
N ASP A 229 -7.63 -8.53 6.76
CA ASP A 229 -7.11 -9.89 6.93
C ASP A 229 -5.61 -9.98 6.59
N TYR A 230 -5.17 -9.31 5.51
CA TYR A 230 -3.76 -9.23 5.14
C TYR A 230 -2.92 -8.57 6.25
N HIS A 231 -3.39 -7.45 6.81
CA HIS A 231 -2.71 -6.80 7.93
C HIS A 231 -2.67 -7.68 9.17
N MET A 232 -3.80 -8.26 9.56
CA MET A 232 -3.89 -9.06 10.78
C MET A 232 -3.18 -10.40 10.64
N ASN A 233 -3.43 -11.14 9.57
CA ASN A 233 -3.00 -12.52 9.42
C ASN A 233 -1.73 -12.68 8.59
N GLY A 234 -1.54 -11.84 7.59
CA GLY A 234 -0.31 -11.75 6.80
C GLY A 234 0.80 -11.03 7.57
N LYS A 235 0.65 -9.74 7.84
CA LYS A 235 1.63 -8.90 8.54
C LYS A 235 1.74 -9.18 10.04
N LYS A 236 0.76 -9.87 10.64
CA LYS A 236 0.65 -10.16 12.07
C LYS A 236 0.35 -8.95 12.96
N TRP A 237 -0.17 -7.89 12.36
CA TRP A 237 -0.59 -6.71 13.11
C TRP A 237 -1.82 -6.98 13.98
N ASN A 238 -2.06 -6.09 14.94
CA ASN A 238 -3.22 -6.16 15.83
C ASN A 238 -4.54 -6.04 15.08
N ASP A 239 -4.59 -5.15 14.08
CA ASP A 239 -5.78 -4.85 13.26
C ASP A 239 -5.36 -4.23 11.92
N ILE A 240 -6.34 -3.82 11.09
CA ILE A 240 -6.11 -2.97 9.91
C ILE A 240 -5.25 -1.76 10.27
N GLY A 241 -4.33 -1.36 9.39
CA GLY A 241 -3.35 -0.32 9.71
C GLY A 241 -3.92 1.10 9.75
N TYR A 242 -4.92 1.37 8.91
CA TYR A 242 -5.47 2.71 8.67
C TYR A 242 -6.64 3.03 9.60
N HIS A 243 -6.90 4.33 9.83
CA HIS A 243 -8.06 4.82 10.58
C HIS A 243 -9.28 5.00 9.67
N PHE A 244 -9.04 5.41 8.43
CA PHE A 244 -10.07 5.54 7.41
C PHE A 244 -9.59 4.93 6.10
N LEU A 245 -10.51 4.29 5.37
CA LEU A 245 -10.31 3.88 3.99
C LEU A 245 -11.40 4.51 3.14
N ILE A 246 -11.04 4.92 1.93
CA ILE A 246 -11.95 5.60 1.00
C ILE A 246 -11.93 4.86 -0.33
N ASP A 247 -13.10 4.49 -0.83
CA ASP A 247 -13.21 3.81 -2.11
C ASP A 247 -13.29 4.80 -3.30
N PRO A 248 -13.21 4.32 -4.56
CA PRO A 248 -13.37 5.16 -5.75
C PRO A 248 -14.71 5.87 -5.88
N PHE A 249 -15.72 5.46 -5.10
CA PHE A 249 -17.07 6.03 -5.12
C PHE A 249 -17.29 7.07 -4.01
N GLY A 250 -16.23 7.34 -3.21
CA GLY A 250 -16.27 8.28 -2.10
C GLY A 250 -16.83 7.69 -0.80
N THR A 251 -17.08 6.38 -0.73
CA THR A 251 -17.51 5.72 0.50
C THR A 251 -16.37 5.73 1.52
N ILE A 252 -16.65 6.19 2.73
CA ILE A 252 -15.68 6.25 3.82
C ILE A 252 -15.92 5.06 4.76
N PHE A 253 -14.90 4.22 4.95
CA PHE A 253 -14.94 3.05 5.84
C PHE A 253 -14.17 3.35 7.13
N GLU A 254 -14.74 2.97 8.27
CA GLU A 254 -14.08 3.00 9.56
C GLU A 254 -13.04 1.87 9.64
N GLY A 255 -11.77 2.23 9.84
CA GLY A 255 -10.68 1.30 10.15
C GLY A 255 -10.45 1.18 11.66
N ARG A 256 -9.22 1.51 12.16
CA ARG A 256 -8.98 1.66 13.60
C ARG A 256 -9.70 2.90 14.13
N PRO A 257 -10.16 2.88 15.39
CA PRO A 257 -10.68 4.08 16.04
C PRO A 257 -9.65 5.22 16.04
N VAL A 258 -10.09 6.47 15.90
CA VAL A 258 -9.18 7.63 15.80
C VAL A 258 -8.37 7.92 17.07
N GLY A 259 -8.81 7.46 18.23
CA GLY A 259 -8.11 7.63 19.50
C GLY A 259 -7.05 6.57 19.79
N VAL A 260 -6.72 5.69 18.83
CA VAL A 260 -5.76 4.61 19.02
C VAL A 260 -4.68 4.63 17.94
N ILE A 261 -3.47 4.15 18.29
CA ILE A 261 -2.33 4.16 17.36
C ILE A 261 -2.61 3.28 16.15
N GLY A 262 -2.36 3.80 14.95
CA GLY A 262 -2.40 3.07 13.68
C GLY A 262 -1.18 2.17 13.43
N ALA A 263 -1.12 1.57 12.24
CA ALA A 263 0.05 0.84 11.74
C ALA A 263 0.17 1.14 10.23
N HIS A 264 0.60 2.35 9.88
CA HIS A 264 0.58 2.83 8.49
C HIS A 264 1.82 3.65 8.08
N VAL A 265 2.67 4.06 9.02
CA VAL A 265 3.97 4.69 8.75
C VAL A 265 4.99 4.15 9.76
N LEU A 266 6.02 3.44 9.28
CA LEU A 266 7.05 2.85 10.12
C LEU A 266 7.70 3.91 11.04
N TYR A 267 7.71 3.66 12.35
CA TYR A 267 8.21 4.54 13.42
C TYR A 267 7.53 5.92 13.56
N LYS A 268 6.38 6.15 12.88
CA LYS A 268 5.67 7.44 12.90
C LYS A 268 4.16 7.30 13.15
N ASN A 269 3.72 6.14 13.69
CA ASN A 269 2.32 5.89 13.97
C ASN A 269 1.75 6.66 15.18
N PRO A 270 2.48 6.89 16.29
CA PRO A 270 1.93 7.66 17.40
C PRO A 270 1.48 9.06 16.98
N ASN A 271 0.28 9.44 17.43
CA ASN A 271 -0.39 10.71 17.15
C ASN A 271 -0.68 10.98 15.66
N ASN A 272 -0.62 9.95 14.81
CA ASN A 272 -0.73 10.05 13.37
C ASN A 272 -1.97 9.28 12.85
N ILE A 273 -2.89 10.00 12.20
CA ILE A 273 -4.09 9.42 11.59
C ILE A 273 -3.80 9.06 10.13
N GLY A 274 -3.96 7.78 9.79
CA GLY A 274 -3.82 7.29 8.42
C GLY A 274 -5.16 7.26 7.69
N ILE A 275 -5.23 7.94 6.54
CA ILE A 275 -6.37 7.90 5.61
C ILE A 275 -5.86 7.29 4.30
N SER A 276 -6.45 6.18 3.85
CA SER A 276 -6.00 5.47 2.64
C SER A 276 -7.08 5.45 1.56
N ILE A 277 -6.72 5.80 0.32
CA ILE A 277 -7.61 5.66 -0.84
C ILE A 277 -7.32 4.32 -1.51
N LEU A 278 -8.39 3.54 -1.81
CA LEU A 278 -8.28 2.23 -2.47
C LEU A 278 -7.84 2.40 -3.93
N GLY A 279 -6.77 1.73 -4.32
CA GLY A 279 -6.20 1.76 -5.67
C GLY A 279 -4.68 1.90 -5.67
N ASN A 280 -4.10 1.98 -6.87
CA ASN A 280 -2.66 2.18 -7.07
C ASN A 280 -2.39 3.38 -7.97
N TYR A 281 -2.08 4.52 -7.38
CA TYR A 281 -1.86 5.81 -8.01
C TYR A 281 -0.39 6.04 -8.40
N HIS A 282 0.40 4.97 -8.47
CA HIS A 282 1.82 5.02 -8.85
C HIS A 282 2.06 4.23 -10.15
N PRO A 283 2.98 4.69 -11.03
CA PRO A 283 3.38 3.92 -12.21
C PRO A 283 3.86 2.50 -11.84
N PRO A 284 3.61 1.49 -12.69
CA PRO A 284 3.01 1.58 -14.03
C PRO A 284 1.47 1.54 -14.05
N VAL A 285 0.78 1.29 -12.93
CA VAL A 285 -0.71 1.21 -12.88
C VAL A 285 -1.32 2.57 -13.16
N SER A 286 -0.90 3.56 -12.37
CA SER A 286 -1.31 4.96 -12.55
C SER A 286 -2.83 5.15 -12.55
N ASP A 287 -3.53 4.49 -11.60
CA ASP A 287 -4.95 4.76 -11.37
C ASP A 287 -5.16 6.27 -11.23
N GLN A 288 -6.25 6.78 -11.81
CA GLN A 288 -6.60 8.19 -11.66
C GLN A 288 -7.35 8.39 -10.35
N PRO A 289 -6.97 9.40 -9.52
CA PRO A 289 -7.73 9.75 -8.33
C PRO A 289 -9.13 10.27 -8.71
N GLU A 290 -10.17 9.66 -8.14
CA GLU A 290 -11.54 10.10 -8.38
C GLU A 290 -11.85 11.36 -7.54
N PHE A 291 -12.54 12.32 -8.14
CA PHE A 291 -12.93 13.55 -7.45
C PHE A 291 -13.70 13.27 -6.16
N VAL A 292 -14.64 12.32 -6.21
CA VAL A 292 -15.45 11.95 -5.05
C VAL A 292 -14.61 11.35 -3.90
N SER A 293 -13.56 10.57 -4.21
CA SER A 293 -12.65 10.03 -3.19
C SER A 293 -11.80 11.12 -2.55
N MET A 294 -11.29 12.05 -3.35
CA MET A 294 -10.52 13.19 -2.87
C MET A 294 -11.40 14.12 -2.00
N ASN A 295 -12.65 14.32 -2.40
CA ASN A 295 -13.62 15.11 -1.62
C ASN A 295 -13.93 14.45 -0.27
N SER A 296 -14.05 13.13 -0.24
CA SER A 296 -14.20 12.38 1.00
C SER A 296 -12.95 12.49 1.90
N LEU A 297 -11.74 12.47 1.32
CA LEU A 297 -10.50 12.69 2.06
C LEU A 297 -10.46 14.11 2.65
N ILE A 298 -10.85 15.14 1.88
CA ILE A 298 -10.96 16.53 2.36
C ILE A 298 -11.95 16.59 3.51
N THR A 299 -13.11 15.97 3.39
CA THR A 299 -14.15 15.96 4.42
C THR A 299 -13.66 15.35 5.75
N VAL A 300 -13.05 14.18 5.69
CA VAL A 300 -12.46 13.51 6.85
C VAL A 300 -11.30 14.33 7.42
N GLY A 301 -10.42 14.83 6.57
CA GLY A 301 -9.27 15.64 6.97
C GLY A 301 -9.68 16.93 7.66
N SER A 302 -10.69 17.65 7.14
CA SER A 302 -11.20 18.89 7.74
C SER A 302 -11.84 18.63 9.10
N TRP A 303 -12.62 17.54 9.22
CA TRP A 303 -13.18 17.13 10.51
C TRP A 303 -12.08 16.81 11.53
N LEU A 304 -11.05 16.06 11.15
CA LEU A 304 -9.90 15.75 12.03
C LEU A 304 -9.14 17.02 12.44
N ALA A 305 -8.82 17.88 11.48
CA ALA A 305 -8.08 19.11 11.71
C ALA A 305 -8.80 20.01 12.73
N GLN A 306 -10.11 20.16 12.60
CA GLN A 306 -10.92 20.98 13.50
C GLN A 306 -11.14 20.31 14.85
N THR A 307 -11.47 19.00 14.87
CA THR A 307 -11.78 18.28 16.11
C THR A 307 -10.56 18.19 17.04
N TYR A 308 -9.39 17.98 16.46
CA TYR A 308 -8.16 17.76 17.21
C TYR A 308 -7.17 18.93 17.13
N SER A 309 -7.55 20.03 16.50
CA SER A 309 -6.72 21.24 16.34
C SER A 309 -5.39 20.93 15.65
N ILE A 310 -5.41 20.03 14.65
CA ILE A 310 -4.22 19.67 13.88
C ILE A 310 -3.85 20.84 12.96
N PRO A 311 -2.63 21.37 13.02
CA PRO A 311 -2.25 22.50 12.17
C PRO A 311 -1.88 22.04 10.75
N SER A 312 -2.04 22.94 9.77
CA SER A 312 -1.79 22.67 8.34
C SER A 312 -0.42 22.03 8.02
N PRO A 313 0.70 22.38 8.68
CA PRO A 313 1.98 21.72 8.42
C PRO A 313 2.03 20.22 8.81
N GLU A 314 1.08 19.74 9.60
CA GLU A 314 1.01 18.33 10.03
C GLU A 314 0.17 17.46 9.08
N PHE A 315 0.02 17.86 7.82
CA PHE A 315 -0.58 17.07 6.73
C PHE A 315 0.49 16.54 5.78
N PHE A 316 0.61 15.24 5.68
CA PHE A 316 1.67 14.54 4.94
C PHE A 316 1.11 13.48 3.98
N GLY A 317 1.81 13.25 2.86
CA GLY A 317 1.75 11.95 2.18
C GLY A 317 2.71 10.97 2.86
N HIS A 318 2.47 9.66 2.77
CA HIS A 318 3.34 8.67 3.41
C HIS A 318 4.82 8.84 3.04
N ARG A 319 5.14 9.15 1.78
CA ARG A 319 6.52 9.38 1.30
C ARG A 319 7.26 10.54 1.95
N ASP A 320 6.56 11.45 2.57
CA ASP A 320 7.18 12.55 3.31
C ASP A 320 7.77 12.09 4.65
N LEU A 321 7.29 10.97 5.18
CA LEU A 321 7.63 10.45 6.50
C LEU A 321 8.48 9.18 6.47
N GLY A 322 8.55 8.49 5.33
CA GLY A 322 9.26 7.23 5.14
C GLY A 322 9.72 6.99 3.72
N ALA A 323 10.54 5.97 3.52
CA ALA A 323 11.03 5.57 2.20
C ALA A 323 9.95 4.74 1.45
N SER A 324 8.92 5.41 0.93
CA SER A 324 7.79 4.79 0.25
C SER A 324 7.41 5.57 -1.01
N SER A 325 6.83 4.92 -2.02
CA SER A 325 6.17 5.61 -3.15
C SER A 325 4.73 6.02 -2.84
N CYS A 326 4.16 5.53 -1.74
CA CYS A 326 2.83 5.89 -1.27
C CYS A 326 2.75 7.41 -0.99
N PRO A 327 1.67 8.08 -1.37
CA PRO A 327 0.40 7.60 -1.89
C PRO A 327 0.33 7.42 -3.42
N GLY A 328 1.45 7.32 -4.10
CA GLY A 328 1.56 7.27 -5.55
C GLY A 328 1.69 8.67 -6.17
N ASP A 329 2.36 8.77 -7.31
CA ASP A 329 2.71 10.06 -7.91
C ASP A 329 1.48 10.89 -8.28
N LEU A 330 0.45 10.22 -8.83
CA LEU A 330 -0.76 10.91 -9.27
C LEU A 330 -1.57 11.46 -8.10
N LEU A 331 -1.70 10.71 -6.99
CA LEU A 331 -2.41 11.21 -5.82
C LEU A 331 -1.56 12.22 -5.04
N TYR A 332 -0.25 12.01 -4.98
CA TYR A 332 0.67 12.93 -4.30
C TYR A 332 0.74 14.32 -4.97
N ALA A 333 0.54 14.38 -6.28
CA ALA A 333 0.50 15.66 -7.02
C ALA A 333 -0.58 16.62 -6.48
N TYR A 334 -1.62 16.10 -5.83
CA TYR A 334 -2.69 16.91 -5.23
C TYR A 334 -2.43 17.30 -3.76
N LYS A 335 -1.29 16.94 -3.17
CA LYS A 335 -1.01 17.15 -1.74
C LYS A 335 -1.28 18.58 -1.28
N GLU A 336 -0.75 19.57 -1.99
CA GLU A 336 -0.89 20.98 -1.61
C GLU A 336 -2.35 21.44 -1.72
N SER A 337 -3.03 21.09 -2.81
CA SER A 337 -4.45 21.40 -3.01
C SER A 337 -5.35 20.73 -1.98
N LEU A 338 -5.05 19.48 -1.62
CA LEU A 338 -5.76 18.75 -0.56
C LEU A 338 -5.54 19.43 0.79
N ARG A 339 -4.30 19.81 1.10
CA ARG A 339 -3.97 20.53 2.33
C ARG A 339 -4.73 21.85 2.41
N ASP A 340 -4.69 22.65 1.36
CA ASP A 340 -5.39 23.93 1.32
C ASP A 340 -6.91 23.74 1.51
N ALA A 341 -7.51 22.79 0.81
CA ALA A 341 -8.94 22.49 0.96
C ALA A 341 -9.30 22.00 2.38
N ILE A 342 -8.46 21.17 3.01
CA ILE A 342 -8.67 20.64 4.37
C ILE A 342 -8.65 21.76 5.43
N PHE A 343 -7.70 22.68 5.32
CA PHE A 343 -7.44 23.65 6.39
C PHE A 343 -8.08 25.03 6.14
N LEU A 344 -8.50 25.33 4.90
CA LEU A 344 -9.22 26.56 4.59
C LEU A 344 -10.75 26.43 4.66
N ALA A 345 -11.28 25.19 4.52
CA ALA A 345 -12.73 24.97 4.55
C ALA A 345 -13.26 25.00 6.00
N PRO A 346 -14.12 25.97 6.39
CA PRO A 346 -14.93 25.78 7.60
C PRO A 346 -15.86 24.59 7.37
N ILE A 347 -15.96 23.66 8.32
CA ILE A 347 -17.02 22.66 8.26
C ILE A 347 -18.34 23.43 8.33
N ALA A 348 -19.09 23.46 7.21
CA ALA A 348 -20.43 24.00 7.21
C ALA A 348 -21.25 23.21 8.23
N LYS A 349 -21.86 23.90 9.17
CA LYS A 349 -22.84 23.30 10.06
C LYS A 349 -23.90 22.64 9.19
N ALA A 350 -23.97 21.31 9.32
CA ALA A 350 -25.02 20.43 8.79
C ALA A 350 -25.69 20.85 7.47
N ALA A 351 -25.32 20.17 6.41
CA ALA A 351 -26.14 19.85 5.23
C ALA A 351 -27.04 20.96 4.64
N GLU A 352 -26.48 22.13 4.34
CA GLU A 352 -27.06 23.03 3.35
C GLU A 352 -25.92 23.80 2.69
N GLU A 353 -25.73 23.53 1.39
CA GLU A 353 -24.78 24.13 0.46
C GLU A 353 -23.29 23.91 0.76
N LEU A 354 -22.69 22.97 0.01
CA LEU A 354 -21.24 22.92 -0.18
C LEU A 354 -20.77 24.29 -0.69
N PRO A 355 -19.86 24.98 0.00
CA PRO A 355 -19.32 26.24 -0.53
C PRO A 355 -18.68 25.95 -1.88
N THR A 356 -19.03 26.73 -2.88
CA THR A 356 -18.36 26.75 -4.18
C THR A 356 -16.91 27.17 -3.93
N ILE A 357 -16.00 26.20 -3.85
CA ILE A 357 -14.58 26.49 -3.61
C ILE A 357 -14.01 27.07 -4.90
N THR A 358 -13.88 28.38 -4.95
CA THR A 358 -13.21 29.12 -6.03
C THR A 358 -11.70 29.19 -5.75
N SER A 359 -11.03 28.04 -5.82
CA SER A 359 -9.57 28.02 -5.90
C SER A 359 -9.18 27.54 -7.29
N PRO A 360 -8.18 28.16 -7.95
CA PRO A 360 -7.68 27.70 -9.28
C PRO A 360 -7.29 26.22 -9.30
N ALA A 361 -6.91 25.65 -8.17
CA ALA A 361 -6.58 24.24 -8.02
C ALA A 361 -7.83 23.33 -8.06
N LEU A 362 -8.97 23.80 -7.57
CA LEU A 362 -10.24 23.06 -7.60
C LEU A 362 -10.95 23.19 -8.94
N ASP A 363 -10.78 24.30 -9.64
CA ASP A 363 -11.20 24.44 -11.03
C ASP A 363 -10.46 23.44 -11.94
N GLN A 364 -9.21 23.12 -11.63
CA GLN A 364 -8.49 22.02 -12.31
C GLN A 364 -9.11 20.64 -12.00
N LEU A 365 -9.55 20.38 -10.77
CA LEU A 365 -10.21 19.14 -10.39
C LEU A 365 -11.61 19.01 -11.02
N GLN A 366 -12.37 20.09 -11.13
CA GLN A 366 -13.71 20.11 -11.74
C GLN A 366 -13.66 19.97 -13.28
N ASN A 367 -12.67 20.61 -13.91
CA ASN A 367 -12.50 20.51 -15.37
C ASN A 367 -11.98 19.15 -15.83
N TRP A 368 -11.43 18.35 -14.94
CA TRP A 368 -10.94 17.00 -15.26
C TRP A 368 -12.06 15.97 -15.47
N GLY A 369 -13.21 16.13 -14.81
CA GLY A 369 -14.38 15.25 -14.94
C GLY A 369 -15.20 15.43 -16.22
N HIS A 370 -14.96 16.46 -17.04
CA HIS A 370 -15.74 16.78 -18.23
C HIS A 370 -15.06 16.44 -19.57
N ASN A 371 -13.86 15.85 -19.55
CA ASN A 371 -13.13 15.53 -20.78
C ASN A 371 -13.17 14.03 -21.11
N THR A 372 -14.35 13.40 -21.02
CA THR A 372 -14.60 12.06 -21.57
C THR A 372 -15.42 12.14 -22.86
N ASP A 373 -14.97 12.93 -23.83
CA ASP A 373 -15.37 12.72 -25.22
C ASP A 373 -14.35 11.77 -25.86
N PHE A 374 -14.55 10.47 -25.63
CA PHE A 374 -14.02 9.43 -26.52
C PHE A 374 -14.93 9.38 -27.74
N ASP A 375 -14.61 10.20 -28.74
CA ASP A 375 -15.19 10.08 -30.05
C ASP A 375 -14.58 8.83 -30.72
N GLY A 376 -15.42 7.81 -30.89
CA GLY A 376 -15.07 6.58 -31.57
C GLY A 376 -14.87 6.80 -33.06
N ARG A 377 -13.65 6.54 -33.53
CA ARG A 377 -13.38 6.09 -34.92
C ARG A 377 -12.22 5.13 -34.91
#